data_614accd850890038b75be741f3a7bca1
#
_entry.id   614accd850890038b75be741f3a7bca1
#
_cell.length_a   1.000
_cell.length_b   1.000
_cell.length_c   1.000
_cell.angle_alpha   90.00
_cell.angle_beta   90.00
_cell.angle_gamma   90.00
#
_symmetry.space_group_name_H-M   'P 1'
#
loop_
_entity.id
_entity.type
_entity.pdbx_description
1 polymer ?
#
loop_
_entity_poly.entity_id
_entity_poly.type
_entity_poly.pdbx_seq_one_letter_code
_entity_poly.pdbx_strand_id
1 'polypeptide(L)'
;QDNGNWSVYVCNLMKGTEGTIDNQPMQAASLIKLFIMGAVYENYDQLCETYDADTLNSYLNPMITVSDNDAANTLVNMLGGGDDSAGMDVVNAFCQAHGYTSTSMGRLLLHSNENGDNYTSVNDCGHFLKEIYQINAGTAENPTLSHADAMYSLLKMQERRNKIPADMPEGVSVANKTGELDNVENDVGIIYNTTKGIDLVVCFMSQNLSSTGNAQETIAQDSRMIYGYYNE
;
A
#
# COMPACT_ATOMS: atom_id res chain seq x y z
N GLN A 1 12.18 9.87 23.62
CA GLN A 1 10.81 10.36 23.63
C GLN A 1 10.08 9.64 22.51
N ASP A 2 8.98 8.98 22.85
CA ASP A 2 8.19 8.26 21.87
C ASP A 2 7.60 9.26 20.86
N ASN A 3 7.91 9.05 19.58
CA ASN A 3 7.39 9.87 18.49
C ASN A 3 6.13 9.21 17.93
N GLY A 4 5.00 9.39 18.64
CA GLY A 4 3.69 8.88 18.21
C GLY A 4 3.45 7.40 18.46
N ASN A 5 2.43 6.85 17.79
CA ASN A 5 2.02 5.45 17.85
C ASN A 5 2.49 4.76 16.57
N TRP A 6 3.01 3.54 16.71
CA TRP A 6 3.61 2.78 15.63
C TRP A 6 3.02 1.39 15.50
N SER A 7 2.88 0.93 14.27
CA SER A 7 2.62 -0.47 13.94
C SER A 7 3.62 -0.92 12.87
N VAL A 8 4.10 -2.16 12.99
CA VAL A 8 5.11 -2.72 12.07
C VAL A 8 4.72 -4.15 11.69
N TYR A 9 4.85 -4.48 10.41
CA TYR A 9 4.72 -5.86 9.90
C TYR A 9 5.94 -6.21 9.08
N VAL A 10 6.43 -7.43 9.25
CA VAL A 10 7.54 -8.00 8.47
C VAL A 10 7.17 -9.42 8.03
N CYS A 11 7.39 -9.74 6.76
CA CYS A 11 7.25 -11.09 6.23
C CYS A 11 8.50 -11.49 5.45
N ASN A 12 9.05 -12.65 5.77
CA ASN A 12 10.05 -13.33 4.93
C ASN A 12 9.31 -14.10 3.82
N LEU A 13 9.36 -13.58 2.60
CA LEU A 13 8.62 -14.11 1.45
C LEU A 13 9.09 -15.50 1.00
N MET A 14 10.33 -15.88 1.31
CA MET A 14 10.87 -17.19 0.97
C MET A 14 10.38 -18.30 1.90
N LYS A 15 10.12 -17.96 3.18
CA LYS A 15 9.66 -18.91 4.20
C LYS A 15 8.17 -18.78 4.52
N GLY A 16 7.55 -17.69 4.10
CA GLY A 16 6.17 -17.36 4.48
C GLY A 16 6.00 -17.00 5.96
N THR A 17 7.10 -16.82 6.71
CA THR A 17 7.04 -16.45 8.13
C THR A 17 6.87 -14.95 8.29
N GLU A 18 5.97 -14.56 9.17
CA GLU A 18 5.62 -13.17 9.41
C GLU A 18 5.55 -12.82 10.90
N GLY A 19 5.70 -11.56 11.21
CA GLY A 19 5.59 -11.02 12.55
C GLY A 19 5.06 -9.58 12.53
N THR A 20 4.31 -9.22 13.58
CA THR A 20 3.67 -7.92 13.70
C THR A 20 3.86 -7.33 15.08
N ILE A 21 4.03 -6.02 15.14
CA ILE A 21 4.00 -5.23 16.36
C ILE A 21 2.80 -4.29 16.26
N ASP A 22 1.93 -4.33 17.29
CA ASP A 22 0.78 -3.43 17.47
C ASP A 22 -0.14 -3.31 16.23
N ASN A 23 -0.63 -4.46 15.71
CA ASN A 23 -1.58 -4.45 14.61
C ASN A 23 -2.93 -3.88 15.03
N GLN A 24 -3.21 -2.67 14.60
CA GLN A 24 -4.49 -1.96 14.83
C GLN A 24 -4.85 -1.10 13.61
N PRO A 25 -6.13 -0.77 13.41
CA PRO A 25 -6.51 0.20 12.41
C PRO A 25 -5.88 1.57 12.73
N MET A 26 -5.20 2.15 11.74
CA MET A 26 -4.58 3.48 11.83
C MET A 26 -4.97 4.31 10.61
N GLN A 27 -4.76 5.63 10.68
CA GLN A 27 -5.00 6.52 9.53
C GLN A 27 -4.19 6.06 8.32
N ALA A 28 -4.89 5.65 7.27
CA ALA A 28 -4.27 5.13 6.07
C ALA A 28 -3.51 6.21 5.29
N ALA A 29 -3.97 7.45 5.33
CA ALA A 29 -3.53 8.46 4.39
C ALA A 29 -3.58 7.88 2.96
N SER A 30 -2.53 8.06 2.17
CA SER A 30 -2.49 7.53 0.80
C SER A 30 -2.29 6.02 0.69
N LEU A 31 -2.15 5.26 1.78
CA LEU A 31 -2.14 3.79 1.70
C LEU A 31 -3.49 3.22 1.23
N ILE A 32 -4.59 3.95 1.42
CA ILE A 32 -5.90 3.54 0.90
C ILE A 32 -5.88 3.34 -0.63
N LYS A 33 -4.96 3.99 -1.35
CA LYS A 33 -4.79 3.86 -2.80
C LYS A 33 -4.36 2.46 -3.24
N LEU A 34 -3.76 1.65 -2.35
CA LEU A 34 -3.51 0.23 -2.60
C LEU A 34 -4.83 -0.52 -2.83
N PHE A 35 -5.81 -0.26 -1.98
CA PHE A 35 -7.11 -0.94 -2.02
C PHE A 35 -8.02 -0.37 -3.12
N ILE A 36 -7.91 0.94 -3.43
CA ILE A 36 -8.52 1.53 -4.62
C ILE A 36 -7.95 0.84 -5.88
N MET A 37 -6.64 0.67 -5.98
CA MET A 37 -5.98 -0.04 -7.09
C MET A 37 -6.50 -1.47 -7.19
N GLY A 38 -6.58 -2.20 -6.07
CA GLY A 38 -7.13 -3.56 -6.03
C GLY A 38 -8.56 -3.64 -6.54
N ALA A 39 -9.45 -2.75 -6.05
CA ALA A 39 -10.85 -2.69 -6.48
C ALA A 39 -10.98 -2.33 -7.97
N VAL A 40 -10.15 -1.42 -8.49
CA VAL A 40 -10.14 -1.08 -9.92
C VAL A 40 -9.74 -2.28 -10.76
N TYR A 41 -8.68 -3.00 -10.40
CA TYR A 41 -8.25 -4.18 -11.15
C TYR A 41 -9.20 -5.37 -11.02
N GLU A 42 -9.93 -5.51 -9.91
CA GLU A 42 -10.98 -6.53 -9.78
C GLU A 42 -12.15 -6.25 -10.74
N ASN A 43 -12.46 -4.98 -11.00
CA ASN A 43 -13.53 -4.55 -11.89
C ASN A 43 -13.00 -4.07 -13.25
N TYR A 44 -11.75 -4.39 -13.62
CA TYR A 44 -11.06 -3.77 -14.75
C TYR A 44 -11.77 -3.99 -16.10
N ASP A 45 -12.17 -5.22 -16.38
CA ASP A 45 -12.84 -5.55 -17.64
C ASP A 45 -14.17 -4.80 -17.78
N GLN A 46 -14.97 -4.74 -16.71
CA GLN A 46 -16.23 -3.99 -16.69
C GLN A 46 -16.00 -2.48 -16.86
N LEU A 47 -15.00 -1.93 -16.21
CA LEU A 47 -14.64 -0.52 -16.34
C LEU A 47 -14.16 -0.19 -17.76
N CYS A 48 -13.45 -1.11 -18.41
CA CYS A 48 -12.98 -0.96 -19.80
C CYS A 48 -14.14 -0.90 -20.83
N GLU A 49 -15.31 -1.43 -20.50
CA GLU A 49 -16.50 -1.27 -21.34
C GLU A 49 -16.99 0.19 -21.43
N THR A 50 -16.67 0.98 -20.39
CA THR A 50 -17.14 2.38 -20.30
C THR A 50 -16.01 3.40 -20.53
N TYR A 51 -14.81 3.15 -20.01
CA TYR A 51 -13.73 4.15 -19.90
C TYR A 51 -12.49 3.85 -20.75
N ASP A 52 -12.38 2.70 -21.38
CA ASP A 52 -11.19 2.11 -22.01
C ASP A 52 -9.95 1.94 -21.10
N ALA A 53 -9.02 1.09 -21.51
CA ALA A 53 -7.84 0.74 -20.73
C ALA A 53 -6.83 1.90 -20.59
N ASP A 54 -6.64 2.69 -21.64
CA ASP A 54 -5.68 3.81 -21.63
C ASP A 54 -6.13 4.90 -20.64
N THR A 55 -7.42 5.17 -20.61
CA THR A 55 -8.02 6.12 -19.64
C THR A 55 -7.81 5.62 -18.21
N LEU A 56 -8.14 4.37 -17.89
CA LEU A 56 -7.93 3.82 -16.55
C LEU A 56 -6.45 3.88 -16.14
N ASN A 57 -5.54 3.48 -17.02
CA ASN A 57 -4.10 3.48 -16.76
C ASN A 57 -3.55 4.90 -16.59
N SER A 58 -4.14 5.92 -17.25
CA SER A 58 -3.75 7.32 -17.09
C SER A 58 -4.01 7.86 -15.67
N TYR A 59 -4.93 7.26 -14.90
CA TYR A 59 -5.19 7.56 -13.50
C TYR A 59 -4.50 6.60 -12.53
N LEU A 60 -4.46 5.29 -12.83
CA LEU A 60 -3.76 4.29 -11.99
C LEU A 60 -2.27 4.62 -11.82
N ASN A 61 -1.61 5.02 -12.90
CA ASN A 61 -0.19 5.33 -12.86
C ASN A 61 0.13 6.47 -11.87
N PRO A 62 -0.37 7.72 -12.03
CA PRO A 62 -0.04 8.79 -11.11
C PRO A 62 -0.59 8.56 -9.69
N MET A 63 -1.73 7.88 -9.53
CA MET A 63 -2.26 7.51 -8.21
C MET A 63 -1.22 6.74 -7.39
N ILE A 64 -0.50 5.80 -7.99
CA ILE A 64 0.46 4.95 -7.27
C ILE A 64 1.86 5.56 -7.29
N THR A 65 2.36 6.03 -8.43
CA THR A 65 3.77 6.43 -8.60
C THR A 65 4.11 7.74 -7.89
N VAL A 66 3.23 8.74 -7.95
CA VAL A 66 3.41 10.06 -7.30
C VAL A 66 2.35 10.36 -6.24
N SER A 67 1.47 9.38 -5.98
CA SER A 67 0.40 9.51 -4.98
C SER A 67 -0.63 10.61 -5.29
N ASP A 68 -1.00 10.77 -6.58
CA ASP A 68 -1.97 11.76 -7.01
C ASP A 68 -3.34 11.51 -6.38
N ASN A 69 -3.92 12.57 -5.77
CA ASN A 69 -5.19 12.49 -5.06
C ASN A 69 -6.39 12.62 -5.99
N ASP A 70 -6.29 13.46 -7.01
CA ASP A 70 -7.37 13.66 -7.98
C ASP A 70 -7.55 12.41 -8.84
N ALA A 71 -6.45 11.77 -9.22
CA ALA A 71 -6.48 10.48 -9.91
C ALA A 71 -7.16 9.39 -9.06
N ALA A 72 -6.87 9.34 -7.76
CA ALA A 72 -7.53 8.39 -6.85
C ALA A 72 -9.04 8.65 -6.75
N ASN A 73 -9.44 9.92 -6.54
CA ASN A 73 -10.85 10.29 -6.45
C ASN A 73 -11.61 10.02 -7.77
N THR A 74 -10.96 10.27 -8.91
CA THR A 74 -11.52 9.95 -10.23
C THR A 74 -11.77 8.45 -10.40
N LEU A 75 -10.83 7.60 -9.99
CA LEU A 75 -11.01 6.15 -10.06
C LEU A 75 -12.13 5.67 -9.13
N VAL A 76 -12.25 6.25 -7.93
CA VAL A 76 -13.38 5.96 -7.02
C VAL A 76 -14.71 6.35 -7.66
N ASN A 77 -14.79 7.53 -8.27
CA ASN A 77 -15.98 7.98 -9.00
C ASN A 77 -16.34 7.03 -10.16
N MET A 78 -15.35 6.57 -10.92
CA MET A 78 -15.53 5.60 -12.00
C MET A 78 -16.05 4.24 -11.48
N LEU A 79 -15.53 3.74 -10.36
CA LEU A 79 -16.01 2.52 -9.70
C LEU A 79 -17.48 2.63 -9.31
N GLY A 80 -17.94 3.81 -8.91
CA GLY A 80 -19.33 4.09 -8.56
C GLY A 80 -20.23 4.48 -9.73
N GLY A 81 -19.75 4.41 -10.98
CA GLY A 81 -20.54 4.80 -12.15
C GLY A 81 -20.88 6.30 -12.18
N GLY A 82 -20.04 7.14 -11.58
CA GLY A 82 -20.22 8.58 -11.45
C GLY A 82 -20.72 9.04 -10.07
N ASP A 83 -20.85 8.12 -9.11
CA ASP A 83 -21.23 8.41 -7.72
C ASP A 83 -20.09 8.06 -6.78
N ASP A 84 -19.57 9.05 -6.06
CA ASP A 84 -18.42 8.91 -5.17
C ASP A 84 -18.70 7.98 -3.98
N SER A 85 -19.92 8.04 -3.42
CA SER A 85 -20.33 7.18 -2.29
C SER A 85 -20.42 5.73 -2.73
N ALA A 86 -21.06 5.46 -3.87
CA ALA A 86 -21.11 4.12 -4.44
C ALA A 86 -19.71 3.59 -4.77
N GLY A 87 -18.81 4.45 -5.24
CA GLY A 87 -17.42 4.07 -5.50
C GLY A 87 -16.65 3.69 -4.23
N MET A 88 -16.83 4.44 -3.13
CA MET A 88 -16.25 4.08 -1.83
C MET A 88 -16.83 2.76 -1.32
N ASP A 89 -18.12 2.49 -1.53
CA ASP A 89 -18.75 1.21 -1.16
C ASP A 89 -18.13 0.04 -1.94
N VAL A 90 -17.79 0.22 -3.23
CA VAL A 90 -17.08 -0.81 -4.02
C VAL A 90 -15.68 -1.08 -3.43
N VAL A 91 -14.92 -0.04 -3.06
CA VAL A 91 -13.61 -0.22 -2.41
C VAL A 91 -13.77 -0.96 -1.07
N ASN A 92 -14.75 -0.61 -0.26
CA ASN A 92 -15.04 -1.26 1.01
C ASN A 92 -15.46 -2.73 0.83
N ALA A 93 -16.31 -3.01 -0.19
CA ALA A 93 -16.71 -4.38 -0.52
C ALA A 93 -15.51 -5.23 -0.96
N PHE A 94 -14.61 -4.69 -1.78
CA PHE A 94 -13.34 -5.33 -2.13
C PHE A 94 -12.53 -5.69 -0.88
N CYS A 95 -12.33 -4.74 0.04
CA CYS A 95 -11.59 -4.99 1.28
C CYS A 95 -12.20 -6.12 2.11
N GLN A 96 -13.53 -6.14 2.24
CA GLN A 96 -14.23 -7.19 2.99
C GLN A 96 -14.13 -8.55 2.31
N ALA A 97 -14.30 -8.61 0.99
CA ALA A 97 -14.25 -9.86 0.22
C ALA A 97 -12.87 -10.53 0.29
N HIS A 98 -11.81 -9.71 0.35
CA HIS A 98 -10.42 -10.19 0.44
C HIS A 98 -9.90 -10.32 1.89
N GLY A 99 -10.75 -10.06 2.90
CA GLY A 99 -10.40 -10.23 4.32
C GLY A 99 -9.54 -9.12 4.92
N TYR A 100 -9.46 -7.95 4.27
CA TYR A 100 -8.79 -6.75 4.80
C TYR A 100 -9.71 -6.03 5.79
N THR A 101 -9.93 -6.65 6.94
CA THR A 101 -10.98 -6.28 7.89
C THR A 101 -10.71 -5.00 8.68
N SER A 102 -9.47 -4.53 8.69
CA SER A 102 -9.04 -3.27 9.31
C SER A 102 -8.99 -2.10 8.32
N THR A 103 -9.38 -2.37 7.05
CA THR A 103 -9.31 -1.37 5.99
C THR A 103 -10.70 -0.86 5.63
N SER A 104 -10.85 0.47 5.60
CA SER A 104 -12.08 1.12 5.20
C SER A 104 -11.81 2.48 4.56
N MET A 105 -12.57 2.81 3.52
CA MET A 105 -12.60 4.13 2.91
C MET A 105 -13.83 4.88 3.38
N GLY A 106 -13.63 5.95 4.15
CA GLY A 106 -14.71 6.77 4.72
C GLY A 106 -14.83 8.16 4.10
N ARG A 107 -13.87 8.56 3.25
CA ARG A 107 -13.88 9.85 2.53
C ARG A 107 -13.02 9.81 1.27
N LEU A 108 -13.28 10.71 0.34
CA LEU A 108 -12.37 11.00 -0.75
C LEU A 108 -11.07 11.66 -0.24
N LEU A 109 -9.98 11.54 -1.00
CA LEU A 109 -8.70 12.15 -0.66
C LEU A 109 -8.83 13.67 -0.65
N LEU A 110 -8.23 14.33 0.36
CA LEU A 110 -8.29 15.77 0.63
C LEU A 110 -9.68 16.33 1.01
N HIS A 111 -10.72 15.51 1.08
CA HIS A 111 -12.01 15.95 1.59
C HIS A 111 -12.02 15.98 3.13
N SER A 112 -13.00 16.67 3.73
CA SER A 112 -13.19 16.72 5.18
C SER A 112 -13.33 15.31 5.76
N ASN A 113 -12.78 15.06 6.94
CA ASN A 113 -12.90 13.82 7.70
C ASN A 113 -13.95 13.90 8.83
N GLU A 114 -14.80 14.93 8.84
CA GLU A 114 -15.84 15.11 9.87
C GLU A 114 -16.84 13.95 9.93
N ASN A 115 -17.07 13.27 8.80
CA ASN A 115 -18.01 12.15 8.69
C ASN A 115 -17.31 10.78 8.55
N GLY A 116 -16.00 10.72 8.73
CA GLY A 116 -15.19 9.51 8.63
C GLY A 116 -13.83 9.78 8.02
N ASP A 117 -12.91 8.83 8.20
CA ASP A 117 -11.58 8.88 7.60
C ASP A 117 -11.25 7.54 6.94
N ASN A 118 -10.11 7.47 6.29
CA ASN A 118 -9.59 6.26 5.66
C ASN A 118 -8.66 5.54 6.65
N TYR A 119 -8.94 4.28 6.91
CA TYR A 119 -8.17 3.44 7.83
C TYR A 119 -7.63 2.20 7.11
N THR A 120 -6.51 1.70 7.61
CA THR A 120 -5.96 0.38 7.27
C THR A 120 -5.08 -0.12 8.42
N SER A 121 -4.48 -1.30 8.28
CA SER A 121 -3.50 -1.84 9.20
C SER A 121 -2.26 -2.34 8.48
N VAL A 122 -1.17 -2.51 9.23
CA VAL A 122 0.06 -3.09 8.68
C VAL A 122 -0.13 -4.52 8.20
N ASN A 123 -1.03 -5.30 8.84
CA ASN A 123 -1.34 -6.66 8.39
C ASN A 123 -2.11 -6.65 7.08
N ASP A 124 -3.15 -5.81 6.93
CA ASP A 124 -3.91 -5.74 5.68
C ASP A 124 -3.02 -5.33 4.51
N CYS A 125 -2.20 -4.29 4.69
CA CYS A 125 -1.20 -3.89 3.69
C CYS A 125 -0.17 -5.00 3.42
N GLY A 126 0.32 -5.64 4.48
CA GLY A 126 1.31 -6.73 4.37
C GLY A 126 0.78 -7.94 3.61
N HIS A 127 -0.44 -8.37 3.89
CA HIS A 127 -1.08 -9.48 3.19
C HIS A 127 -1.37 -9.14 1.73
N PHE A 128 -1.84 -7.92 1.43
CA PHE A 128 -2.03 -7.44 0.07
C PHE A 128 -0.72 -7.48 -0.75
N LEU A 129 0.37 -6.95 -0.21
CA LEU A 129 1.68 -6.94 -0.88
C LEU A 129 2.29 -8.35 -1.00
N LYS A 130 2.12 -9.20 0.02
CA LYS A 130 2.55 -10.59 0.02
C LYS A 130 1.87 -11.37 -1.11
N GLU A 131 0.55 -11.21 -1.28
CA GLU A 131 -0.18 -11.89 -2.34
C GLU A 131 0.25 -11.40 -3.73
N ILE A 132 0.42 -10.07 -3.92
CA ILE A 132 0.97 -9.52 -5.16
C ILE A 132 2.31 -10.17 -5.51
N TYR A 133 3.23 -10.26 -4.54
CA TYR A 133 4.53 -10.88 -4.77
C TYR A 133 4.39 -12.37 -5.11
N GLN A 134 3.61 -13.12 -4.35
CA GLN A 134 3.46 -14.57 -4.53
C GLN A 134 2.82 -14.93 -5.89
N ILE A 135 1.85 -14.16 -6.35
CA ILE A 135 1.25 -14.35 -7.69
C ILE A 135 2.32 -14.13 -8.77
N ASN A 136 3.10 -13.05 -8.67
CA ASN A 136 4.16 -12.75 -9.64
C ASN A 136 5.31 -13.77 -9.60
N ALA A 137 5.60 -14.33 -8.44
CA ALA A 137 6.62 -15.39 -8.27
C ALA A 137 6.10 -16.80 -8.64
N GLY A 138 4.80 -16.95 -8.93
CA GLY A 138 4.18 -18.24 -9.21
C GLY A 138 4.10 -19.16 -7.98
N THR A 139 4.08 -18.58 -6.77
CA THR A 139 4.07 -19.31 -5.48
C THR A 139 2.76 -19.15 -4.71
N ALA A 140 1.80 -18.40 -5.23
CA ALA A 140 0.48 -18.25 -4.61
C ALA A 140 -0.32 -19.56 -4.71
N GLU A 141 -0.78 -20.10 -3.57
CA GLU A 141 -1.57 -21.34 -3.55
C GLU A 141 -3.02 -21.12 -3.99
N ASN A 142 -3.63 -20.03 -3.55
CA ASN A 142 -5.02 -19.66 -3.88
C ASN A 142 -5.09 -18.15 -4.20
N PRO A 143 -4.63 -17.73 -5.39
CA PRO A 143 -4.60 -16.31 -5.75
C PRO A 143 -6.03 -15.76 -5.84
N THR A 144 -6.25 -14.59 -5.23
CA THR A 144 -7.53 -13.89 -5.24
C THR A 144 -7.46 -12.56 -6.00
N LEU A 145 -6.27 -11.94 -6.08
CA LEU A 145 -6.08 -10.64 -6.72
C LEU A 145 -5.97 -10.77 -8.25
N SER A 146 -6.76 -9.99 -8.96
CA SER A 146 -6.67 -9.82 -10.42
C SER A 146 -5.55 -8.85 -10.77
N HIS A 147 -4.87 -9.05 -11.92
CA HIS A 147 -3.84 -8.12 -12.43
C HIS A 147 -2.69 -7.79 -11.46
N ALA A 148 -2.29 -8.76 -10.64
CA ALA A 148 -1.22 -8.56 -9.65
C ALA A 148 0.13 -8.16 -10.28
N ASP A 149 0.39 -8.56 -11.53
CA ASP A 149 1.55 -8.16 -12.33
C ASP A 149 1.57 -6.65 -12.64
N ALA A 150 0.41 -6.09 -13.03
CA ALA A 150 0.23 -4.67 -13.26
C ALA A 150 0.37 -3.88 -11.94
N MET A 151 -0.25 -4.34 -10.85
CA MET A 151 -0.09 -3.72 -9.53
C MET A 151 1.37 -3.69 -9.07
N TYR A 152 2.08 -4.80 -9.22
CA TYR A 152 3.50 -4.88 -8.84
C TYR A 152 4.35 -3.95 -9.69
N SER A 153 4.06 -3.84 -10.98
CA SER A 153 4.75 -2.93 -11.89
C SER A 153 4.57 -1.46 -11.49
N LEU A 154 3.35 -1.06 -11.10
CA LEU A 154 3.08 0.29 -10.58
C LEU A 154 3.84 0.58 -9.28
N LEU A 155 3.85 -0.35 -8.32
CA LEU A 155 4.57 -0.19 -7.05
C LEU A 155 6.08 -0.07 -7.24
N LYS A 156 6.66 -0.75 -8.24
CA LYS A 156 8.08 -0.62 -8.62
C LYS A 156 8.45 0.77 -9.15
N MET A 157 7.48 1.50 -9.71
CA MET A 157 7.67 2.84 -10.26
C MET A 157 7.43 3.97 -9.23
N GLN A 158 7.26 3.65 -7.93
CA GLN A 158 7.08 4.65 -6.88
C GLN A 158 8.25 5.64 -6.87
N GLU A 159 7.93 6.95 -6.92
CA GLU A 159 8.93 8.03 -6.96
C GLU A 159 9.30 8.58 -5.57
N ARG A 160 8.46 8.36 -4.55
CA ARG A 160 8.74 8.77 -3.16
C ARG A 160 9.64 7.75 -2.49
N ARG A 161 10.94 8.10 -2.36
CA ARG A 161 12.02 7.16 -1.98
C ARG A 161 12.66 7.46 -0.64
N ASN A 162 12.07 8.33 0.19
CA ASN A 162 12.67 8.89 1.40
C ASN A 162 12.41 8.09 2.70
N LYS A 163 11.79 6.91 2.61
CA LYS A 163 11.49 6.01 3.75
C LYS A 163 12.10 4.62 3.54
N ILE A 164 11.31 3.56 3.34
CA ILE A 164 11.84 2.20 3.15
C ILE A 164 13.01 2.13 2.15
N PRO A 165 12.96 2.80 0.99
CA PRO A 165 14.06 2.72 0.01
C PRO A 165 15.33 3.49 0.37
N ALA A 166 15.25 4.46 1.31
CA ALA A 166 16.28 5.49 1.47
C ALA A 166 17.68 4.94 1.79
N ASP A 167 17.76 3.95 2.69
CA ASP A 167 19.03 3.40 3.19
C ASP A 167 19.34 2.00 2.66
N MET A 168 18.57 1.53 1.63
CA MET A 168 18.83 0.21 1.05
C MET A 168 20.17 0.16 0.32
N PRO A 169 20.90 -0.98 0.40
CA PRO A 169 22.14 -1.14 -0.32
C PRO A 169 21.98 -1.02 -1.83
N GLU A 170 23.05 -0.66 -2.52
CA GLU A 170 23.08 -0.62 -3.99
C GLU A 170 22.69 -1.99 -4.59
N GLY A 171 21.83 -1.97 -5.61
CA GLY A 171 21.31 -3.16 -6.27
C GLY A 171 20.04 -3.74 -5.65
N VAL A 172 19.72 -3.41 -4.40
CA VAL A 172 18.45 -3.78 -3.76
C VAL A 172 17.34 -2.86 -4.25
N SER A 173 16.19 -3.44 -4.53
CA SER A 173 15.03 -2.73 -5.07
C SER A 173 13.86 -2.74 -4.09
N VAL A 174 13.03 -1.71 -4.15
CA VAL A 174 11.82 -1.59 -3.32
C VAL A 174 10.64 -1.19 -4.18
N ALA A 175 9.57 -1.96 -4.11
CA ALA A 175 8.25 -1.64 -4.66
C ALA A 175 7.35 -1.23 -3.48
N ASN A 176 6.95 0.05 -3.40
CA ASN A 176 6.30 0.56 -2.19
C ASN A 176 5.16 1.54 -2.48
N LYS A 177 4.38 1.81 -1.45
CA LYS A 177 3.40 2.89 -1.40
C LYS A 177 3.54 3.64 -0.10
N THR A 178 3.62 4.96 -0.19
CA THR A 178 3.68 5.87 0.95
C THR A 178 2.31 6.44 1.32
N GLY A 179 2.18 6.89 2.56
CA GLY A 179 1.01 7.65 3.03
C GLY A 179 1.43 8.70 4.05
N GLU A 180 1.01 9.96 3.86
CA GLU A 180 1.46 11.11 4.64
C GLU A 180 0.29 12.03 4.98
N LEU A 181 0.26 12.51 6.24
CA LEU A 181 -0.54 13.62 6.73
C LEU A 181 0.36 14.47 7.65
N ASP A 182 -0.16 15.55 8.20
CA ASP A 182 0.63 16.47 9.05
C ASP A 182 1.32 15.79 10.24
N ASN A 183 0.74 14.70 10.76
CA ASN A 183 1.25 13.92 11.90
C ASN A 183 1.21 12.41 11.66
N VAL A 184 1.22 11.98 10.37
CA VAL A 184 1.19 10.58 9.94
C VAL A 184 2.29 10.34 8.92
N GLU A 185 3.09 9.30 9.12
CA GLU A 185 4.07 8.81 8.16
C GLU A 185 3.95 7.30 8.02
N ASN A 186 3.53 6.88 6.85
CA ASN A 186 3.37 5.47 6.50
C ASN A 186 4.24 5.13 5.30
N ASP A 187 4.78 3.90 5.28
CA ASP A 187 5.36 3.30 4.09
C ASP A 187 5.24 1.78 4.17
N VAL A 188 4.78 1.16 3.10
CA VAL A 188 4.62 -0.28 3.00
C VAL A 188 5.20 -0.76 1.68
N GLY A 189 5.98 -1.85 1.69
CA GLY A 189 6.70 -2.22 0.50
C GLY A 189 7.24 -3.65 0.47
N ILE A 190 7.59 -4.06 -0.75
CA ILE A 190 8.29 -5.31 -1.06
C ILE A 190 9.74 -4.95 -1.33
N ILE A 191 10.66 -5.49 -0.55
CA ILE A 191 12.10 -5.41 -0.77
C ILE A 191 12.51 -6.65 -1.57
N TYR A 192 13.06 -6.46 -2.75
CA TYR A 192 13.41 -7.52 -3.69
C TYR A 192 14.79 -7.28 -4.35
N ASN A 193 15.28 -8.22 -5.14
CA ASN A 193 16.67 -8.23 -5.63
C ASN A 193 17.67 -8.20 -4.48
N THR A 194 17.39 -8.95 -3.43
CA THR A 194 18.19 -8.97 -2.20
C THR A 194 19.46 -9.79 -2.34
N THR A 195 20.49 -9.48 -1.56
CA THR A 195 21.83 -10.08 -1.71
C THR A 195 21.88 -11.59 -1.45
N LYS A 196 21.06 -12.10 -0.52
CA LYS A 196 20.93 -13.53 -0.25
C LYS A 196 19.66 -14.18 -0.87
N GLY A 197 18.92 -13.42 -1.68
CA GLY A 197 17.67 -13.90 -2.28
C GLY A 197 16.53 -14.04 -1.28
N ILE A 198 16.60 -13.36 -0.12
CA ILE A 198 15.54 -13.37 0.89
C ILE A 198 14.73 -12.07 0.73
N ASP A 199 13.74 -12.12 -0.15
CA ASP A 199 12.84 -11.01 -0.36
C ASP A 199 11.85 -10.84 0.81
N LEU A 200 11.46 -9.61 1.10
CA LEU A 200 10.70 -9.24 2.28
C LEU A 200 9.50 -8.37 1.93
N VAL A 201 8.42 -8.50 2.71
CA VAL A 201 7.45 -7.42 2.86
C VAL A 201 7.72 -6.72 4.17
N VAL A 202 7.78 -5.40 4.16
CA VAL A 202 7.86 -4.57 5.35
C VAL A 202 6.79 -3.48 5.30
N CYS A 203 6.09 -3.27 6.42
CA CYS A 203 5.05 -2.25 6.53
C CYS A 203 5.27 -1.46 7.81
N PHE A 204 5.27 -0.14 7.69
CA PHE A 204 5.32 0.80 8.80
C PHE A 204 4.12 1.73 8.73
N MET A 205 3.39 1.85 9.82
CA MET A 205 2.37 2.87 10.01
C MET A 205 2.64 3.62 11.31
N SER A 206 2.52 4.94 11.24
CA SER A 206 2.69 5.79 12.42
C SER A 206 1.75 6.98 12.39
N GLN A 207 1.24 7.36 13.55
CA GLN A 207 0.31 8.49 13.72
C GLN A 207 0.53 9.21 15.06
N ASN A 208 -0.06 10.40 15.21
CA ASN A 208 0.13 11.27 16.37
C ASN A 208 1.61 11.67 16.54
N LEU A 209 2.30 11.84 15.43
CA LEU A 209 3.72 12.18 15.43
C LEU A 209 3.96 13.62 15.88
N SER A 210 4.99 13.82 16.68
CA SER A 210 5.52 15.14 17.01
C SER A 210 6.55 15.63 15.99
N SER A 211 7.14 14.72 15.20
CA SER A 211 8.09 15.00 14.13
C SER A 211 7.97 13.98 13.01
N THR A 212 7.49 14.40 11.87
CA THR A 212 7.41 13.56 10.66
C THR A 212 8.78 13.28 10.07
N GLY A 213 9.72 14.23 10.12
CA GLY A 213 11.10 14.02 9.67
C GLY A 213 11.79 12.89 10.43
N ASN A 214 11.68 12.89 11.76
CA ASN A 214 12.24 11.80 12.57
C ASN A 214 11.58 10.45 12.27
N ALA A 215 10.27 10.45 11.96
CA ALA A 215 9.57 9.22 11.59
C ALA A 215 10.05 8.68 10.24
N GLN A 216 10.30 9.53 9.25
CA GLN A 216 10.86 9.12 7.96
C GLN A 216 12.25 8.48 8.15
N GLU A 217 13.12 9.10 8.95
CA GLU A 217 14.45 8.57 9.28
C GLU A 217 14.34 7.22 10.02
N THR A 218 13.41 7.09 10.97
CA THR A 218 13.16 5.83 11.69
C THR A 218 12.74 4.73 10.73
N ILE A 219 11.80 4.98 9.80
CA ILE A 219 11.38 3.99 8.81
C ILE A 219 12.57 3.56 7.94
N ALA A 220 13.39 4.49 7.49
CA ALA A 220 14.58 4.19 6.67
C ALA A 220 15.57 3.29 7.42
N GLN A 221 15.95 3.69 8.64
CA GLN A 221 16.90 2.97 9.48
C GLN A 221 16.42 1.58 9.89
N ASP A 222 15.15 1.47 10.33
CA ASP A 222 14.56 0.19 10.73
C ASP A 222 14.41 -0.75 9.53
N SER A 223 14.02 -0.23 8.36
CA SER A 223 13.99 -1.01 7.12
C SER A 223 15.38 -1.55 6.75
N ARG A 224 16.40 -0.73 6.88
CA ARG A 224 17.81 -1.12 6.65
C ARG A 224 18.25 -2.20 7.64
N MET A 225 17.89 -2.06 8.92
CA MET A 225 18.21 -3.03 9.96
C MET A 225 17.51 -4.38 9.73
N ILE A 226 16.20 -4.35 9.39
CA ILE A 226 15.44 -5.56 9.05
C ILE A 226 16.06 -6.25 7.83
N TYR A 227 16.38 -5.50 6.77
CA TYR A 227 17.07 -6.03 5.61
C TYR A 227 18.39 -6.73 6.01
N GLY A 228 19.24 -6.09 6.83
CA GLY A 228 20.51 -6.63 7.29
C GLY A 228 20.34 -7.94 8.07
N TYR A 229 19.35 -8.02 8.93
CA TYR A 229 19.06 -9.25 9.70
C TYR A 229 18.84 -10.48 8.81
N TYR A 230 18.18 -10.30 7.66
CA TYR A 230 17.90 -11.41 6.75
C TYR A 230 18.97 -11.61 5.68
N ASN A 231 19.64 -10.55 5.23
CA ASN A 231 20.44 -10.54 4.01
C ASN A 231 21.93 -10.22 4.23
N GLU A 232 22.38 -10.02 5.45
CA GLU A 232 23.80 -9.85 5.84
C GLU A 232 24.19 -10.86 6.92
#